data_5dfd881b1066d729011f7d10658920d9
#
_entry.id   5dfd881b1066d729011f7d10658920d9
#
_cell.length_a   1.000
_cell.length_b   1.000
_cell.length_c   1.000
_cell.angle_alpha   90.00
_cell.angle_beta   90.00
_cell.angle_gamma   90.00
#
_symmetry.space_group_name_H-M   'P 1'
#
loop_
_entity.id
_entity.type
_entity.pdbx_description
1 polymer ?
#
loop_
_entity_poly.entity_id
_entity_poly.type
_entity_poly.pdbx_seq_one_letter_code
_entity_poly.pdbx_strand_id
1 'polypeptide(L)'
;QWRHVMEQGLPNAGKVHVARNAAAVYDLLSGREVPFEKRDGRIIVPVNFSTNDGRIFLVADRRIASLAVECPRSIKRGSGFPFRVSLRDSDGKTLRMPVPLKIKLATATGRNLFEDYAATDEKGELEKKINIPLNLDAGTATFSIKELASGGKISVIVSLE
;
A
#
# COMPACT_ATOMS: atom_id res chain seq x y z
N GLN A 1 -2.73 5.70 41.27
CA GLN A 1 -1.97 6.38 40.18
C GLN A 1 -1.36 5.37 39.20
N TRP A 2 -0.69 4.30 39.63
CA TRP A 2 -0.08 3.29 38.76
C TRP A 2 -1.09 2.59 37.83
N ARG A 3 -2.25 2.24 38.33
CA ARG A 3 -3.31 1.59 37.57
C ARG A 3 -3.80 2.46 36.42
N HIS A 4 -3.95 3.75 36.65
CA HIS A 4 -4.37 4.71 35.63
C HIS A 4 -3.33 4.82 34.49
N VAL A 5 -2.05 4.86 34.82
CA VAL A 5 -0.95 4.91 33.82
C VAL A 5 -0.88 3.61 33.02
N MET A 6 -1.09 2.46 33.65
CA MET A 6 -1.10 1.15 32.98
C MET A 6 -2.30 0.95 32.07
N GLU A 7 -3.45 1.51 32.42
CA GLU A 7 -4.69 1.36 31.65
C GLU A 7 -4.84 2.43 30.56
N GLN A 8 -4.38 3.63 30.77
CA GLN A 8 -4.52 4.75 29.83
C GLN A 8 -3.23 5.11 29.09
N GLY A 9 -2.07 4.69 29.61
CA GLY A 9 -0.75 5.09 29.11
C GLY A 9 -0.53 6.60 29.21
N LEU A 10 0.65 7.04 28.77
CA LEU A 10 0.98 8.46 28.68
C LEU A 10 1.31 8.79 27.22
N PRO A 11 0.74 9.88 26.66
CA PRO A 11 1.21 10.41 25.38
C PRO A 11 2.71 10.73 25.48
N ASN A 12 3.45 10.37 24.44
CA ASN A 12 4.89 10.62 24.40
C ASN A 12 5.29 11.15 23.02
N ALA A 13 6.26 12.06 23.00
CA ALA A 13 6.87 12.60 21.81
C ALA A 13 8.34 12.19 21.75
N GLY A 14 8.82 11.81 20.59
CA GLY A 14 10.21 11.39 20.42
C GLY A 14 10.72 11.64 19.02
N LYS A 15 11.95 11.19 18.77
CA LYS A 15 12.58 11.24 17.45
C LYS A 15 13.16 9.87 17.12
N VAL A 16 12.83 9.36 15.94
CA VAL A 16 13.43 8.14 15.40
C VAL A 16 14.60 8.53 14.51
N HIS A 17 15.79 8.05 14.86
CA HIS A 17 17.02 8.28 14.09
C HIS A 17 17.34 7.05 13.26
N VAL A 18 17.43 7.19 11.93
CA VAL A 18 17.77 6.11 11.02
C VAL A 18 19.07 6.44 10.29
N ALA A 19 20.07 5.57 10.41
CA ALA A 19 21.41 5.77 9.84
C ALA A 19 21.43 5.45 8.32
N ARG A 20 20.63 6.19 7.55
CA ARG A 20 20.59 6.15 6.08
C ARG A 20 20.04 7.45 5.50
N ASN A 21 20.31 7.69 4.23
CA ASN A 21 19.63 8.73 3.46
C ASN A 21 18.25 8.24 3.01
N ALA A 22 17.35 9.19 2.77
CA ALA A 22 16.03 8.91 2.20
C ALA A 22 15.57 10.08 1.32
N ALA A 23 14.71 9.80 0.33
CA ALA A 23 13.96 10.80 -0.41
C ALA A 23 12.56 11.00 0.19
N ALA A 24 12.01 9.97 0.83
CA ALA A 24 10.71 10.00 1.50
C ALA A 24 10.66 9.04 2.69
N VAL A 25 9.80 9.35 3.64
CA VAL A 25 9.42 8.47 4.75
C VAL A 25 7.90 8.41 4.79
N TYR A 26 7.36 7.21 4.83
CA TYR A 26 5.91 6.98 4.87
C TYR A 26 5.54 6.32 6.19
N ASP A 27 4.49 6.82 6.83
CA ASP A 27 3.83 6.14 7.96
C ASP A 27 2.77 5.18 7.39
N LEU A 28 3.02 3.89 7.50
CA LEU A 28 2.16 2.85 6.93
C LEU A 28 0.80 2.73 7.63
N LEU A 29 0.68 3.20 8.88
CA LEU A 29 -0.60 3.20 9.58
C LEU A 29 -1.51 4.31 9.09
N SER A 30 -0.96 5.49 8.80
CA SER A 30 -1.71 6.62 8.26
C SER A 30 -1.78 6.62 6.73
N GLY A 31 -0.94 5.84 6.04
CA GLY A 31 -0.87 5.74 4.59
C GLY A 31 -0.46 7.07 3.93
N ARG A 32 0.51 7.77 4.49
CA ARG A 32 0.97 9.08 3.98
C ARG A 32 2.44 9.33 4.27
N GLU A 33 3.04 10.20 3.46
CA GLU A 33 4.38 10.72 3.69
C GLU A 33 4.40 11.58 4.97
N VAL A 34 5.47 11.44 5.75
CA VAL A 34 5.72 12.21 6.96
C VAL A 34 6.98 13.06 6.82
N PRO A 35 7.02 14.25 7.46
CA PRO A 35 8.20 15.09 7.43
C PRO A 35 9.37 14.45 8.20
N PHE A 36 10.58 14.72 7.76
CA PHE A 36 11.80 14.31 8.43
C PHE A 36 12.91 15.32 8.17
N GLU A 37 13.90 15.34 9.06
CA GLU A 37 15.11 16.14 8.93
C GLU A 37 16.26 15.25 8.41
N LYS A 38 17.18 15.83 7.63
CA LYS A 38 18.44 15.19 7.24
C LYS A 38 19.59 15.84 8.01
N ARG A 39 20.35 15.02 8.72
CA ARG A 39 21.50 15.52 9.48
C ARG A 39 22.59 14.43 9.54
N ASP A 40 23.82 14.79 9.15
CA ASP A 40 25.01 13.93 9.25
C ASP A 40 24.81 12.53 8.66
N GLY A 41 24.23 12.45 7.43
CA GLY A 41 23.95 11.18 6.75
C GLY A 41 22.83 10.34 7.37
N ARG A 42 22.04 10.91 8.26
CA ARG A 42 20.90 10.28 8.95
C ARG A 42 19.61 11.01 8.63
N ILE A 43 18.52 10.31 8.77
CA ILE A 43 17.20 10.93 8.83
C ILE A 43 16.69 10.92 10.28
N ILE A 44 15.96 11.95 10.64
CA ILE A 44 15.35 12.13 11.97
C ILE A 44 13.87 12.36 11.76
N VAL A 45 13.05 11.39 12.17
CA VAL A 45 11.59 11.44 12.05
C VAL A 45 10.98 11.82 13.40
N PRO A 46 10.31 12.96 13.52
CA PRO A 46 9.57 13.29 14.74
C PRO A 46 8.34 12.38 14.85
N VAL A 47 8.10 11.84 16.03
CA VAL A 47 6.96 10.94 16.31
C VAL A 47 6.24 11.41 17.55
N ASN A 48 4.91 11.37 17.47
CA ASN A 48 4.03 11.56 18.61
C ASN A 48 3.24 10.28 18.80
N PHE A 49 3.32 9.68 19.96
CA PHE A 49 2.58 8.51 20.35
C PHE A 49 1.42 8.91 21.25
N SER A 50 0.22 8.47 20.93
CA SER A 50 -0.89 8.42 21.86
C SER A 50 -0.79 7.18 22.74
N THR A 51 -1.71 7.01 23.66
CA THR A 51 -1.82 5.82 24.50
C THR A 51 -1.90 4.56 23.66
N ASN A 52 -1.05 3.57 23.94
CA ASN A 52 -1.00 2.27 23.24
C ASN A 52 -0.78 2.40 21.73
N ASP A 53 -0.13 3.45 21.26
CA ASP A 53 0.15 3.73 19.87
C ASP A 53 1.49 3.11 19.44
N GLY A 54 1.58 2.74 18.16
CA GLY A 54 2.80 2.30 17.49
C GLY A 54 2.89 2.92 16.11
N ARG A 55 4.09 2.96 15.53
CA ARG A 55 4.32 3.48 14.19
C ARG A 55 5.15 2.51 13.38
N ILE A 56 4.81 2.39 12.11
CA ILE A 56 5.58 1.62 11.15
C ILE A 56 5.98 2.56 10.02
N PHE A 57 7.28 2.76 9.85
CA PHE A 57 7.80 3.64 8.81
C PHE A 57 8.43 2.85 7.67
N LEU A 58 8.08 3.23 6.44
CA LEU A 58 8.77 2.83 5.24
C LEU A 58 9.71 3.96 4.81
N VAL A 59 11.00 3.68 4.80
CA VAL A 59 12.04 4.65 4.40
C VAL A 59 12.44 4.37 2.95
N ALA A 60 12.22 5.32 2.06
CA ALA A 60 12.40 5.17 0.63
C ALA A 60 13.52 6.06 0.07
N ASP A 61 14.35 5.51 -0.82
CA ASP A 61 15.41 6.24 -1.51
C ASP A 61 14.85 7.12 -2.66
N ARG A 62 13.62 6.84 -3.10
CA ARG A 62 12.84 7.61 -4.06
C ARG A 62 11.38 7.69 -3.64
N ARG A 63 10.69 8.78 -4.03
CA ARG A 63 9.26 8.94 -3.76
C ARG A 63 8.41 8.06 -4.65
N ILE A 64 7.35 7.51 -4.07
CA ILE A 64 6.28 6.85 -4.81
C ILE A 64 5.48 7.96 -5.52
N ALA A 65 5.42 7.92 -6.85
CA ALA A 65 4.66 8.89 -7.63
C ALA A 65 3.37 8.29 -8.20
N SER A 66 3.41 7.02 -8.63
CA SER A 66 2.24 6.37 -9.21
C SER A 66 2.31 4.85 -9.13
N LEU A 67 1.15 4.23 -9.37
CA LEU A 67 0.96 2.81 -9.63
C LEU A 67 0.74 2.59 -11.12
N ALA A 68 1.33 1.54 -11.67
CA ALA A 68 0.96 1.00 -12.96
C ALA A 68 0.36 -0.39 -12.78
N VAL A 69 -0.71 -0.69 -13.50
CA VAL A 69 -1.41 -1.98 -13.46
C VAL A 69 -1.61 -2.49 -14.87
N GLU A 70 -1.20 -3.72 -15.10
CA GLU A 70 -1.44 -4.48 -16.32
C GLU A 70 -2.36 -5.63 -15.99
N CYS A 71 -3.54 -5.70 -16.64
CA CYS A 71 -4.49 -6.77 -16.48
C CYS A 71 -5.42 -6.87 -17.71
N PRO A 72 -6.03 -8.05 -17.97
CA PRO A 72 -7.07 -8.18 -18.98
C PRO A 72 -8.26 -7.26 -18.72
N ARG A 73 -8.91 -6.79 -19.78
CA ARG A 73 -10.14 -5.99 -19.70
C ARG A 73 -11.41 -6.84 -19.64
N SER A 74 -11.29 -8.13 -19.95
CA SER A 74 -12.35 -9.12 -19.87
C SER A 74 -11.88 -10.32 -19.06
N ILE A 75 -12.76 -10.89 -18.27
CA ILE A 75 -12.51 -12.03 -17.39
C ILE A 75 -13.59 -13.08 -17.63
N LYS A 76 -13.17 -14.26 -18.04
CA LYS A 76 -14.07 -15.42 -18.14
C LYS A 76 -14.34 -15.99 -16.75
N ARG A 77 -15.59 -16.19 -16.39
CA ARG A 77 -16.00 -16.84 -15.14
C ARG A 77 -15.44 -18.26 -15.06
N GLY A 78 -15.06 -18.71 -13.88
CA GLY A 78 -14.38 -19.98 -13.66
C GLY A 78 -12.91 -19.99 -14.09
N SER A 79 -12.36 -18.87 -14.56
CA SER A 79 -10.97 -18.76 -14.98
C SER A 79 -10.13 -17.96 -13.99
N GLY A 80 -8.82 -17.90 -14.25
CA GLY A 80 -7.91 -17.04 -13.52
C GLY A 80 -7.79 -15.66 -14.14
N PHE A 81 -7.77 -14.63 -13.32
CA PHE A 81 -7.49 -13.24 -13.69
C PHE A 81 -6.06 -12.88 -13.31
N PRO A 82 -5.10 -12.92 -14.25
CA PRO A 82 -3.73 -12.54 -14.00
C PRO A 82 -3.61 -11.01 -14.00
N PHE A 83 -2.72 -10.48 -13.18
CA PHE A 83 -2.37 -9.06 -13.19
C PHE A 83 -0.95 -8.85 -12.74
N ARG A 84 -0.36 -7.74 -13.19
CA ARG A 84 0.93 -7.22 -12.74
C ARG A 84 0.75 -5.80 -12.23
N VAL A 85 1.40 -5.50 -11.13
CA VAL A 85 1.48 -4.15 -10.53
C VAL A 85 2.93 -3.73 -10.49
N SER A 86 3.21 -2.48 -10.79
CA SER A 86 4.52 -1.87 -10.55
C SER A 86 4.37 -0.47 -9.97
N LEU A 87 5.32 -0.10 -9.11
CA LEU A 87 5.42 1.24 -8.54
C LEU A 87 6.35 2.08 -9.42
N ARG A 88 6.02 3.35 -9.59
CA ARG A 88 6.79 4.30 -10.37
C ARG A 88 7.19 5.51 -9.55
N ASP A 89 8.41 6.01 -9.77
CA ASP A 89 8.86 7.30 -9.27
C ASP A 89 8.40 8.45 -10.19
N SER A 90 8.79 9.70 -9.87
CA SER A 90 8.48 10.89 -10.64
C SER A 90 9.06 10.86 -12.08
N ASP A 91 10.12 10.11 -12.31
CA ASP A 91 10.75 9.95 -13.61
C ASP A 91 10.12 8.82 -14.44
N GLY A 92 9.08 8.15 -13.91
CA GLY A 92 8.41 6.99 -14.50
C GLY A 92 9.20 5.69 -14.39
N LYS A 93 10.31 5.68 -13.65
CA LYS A 93 11.13 4.48 -13.43
C LYS A 93 10.51 3.62 -12.34
N THR A 94 10.64 2.30 -12.48
CA THR A 94 10.17 1.36 -11.47
C THR A 94 10.94 1.55 -10.16
N LEU A 95 10.20 1.68 -9.06
CA LEU A 95 10.73 1.76 -7.72
C LEU A 95 11.08 0.36 -7.21
N ARG A 96 12.35 0.10 -6.98
CA ARG A 96 12.86 -1.20 -6.50
C ARG A 96 12.78 -1.27 -4.98
N MET A 97 11.60 -1.56 -4.47
CA MET A 97 11.38 -1.72 -3.03
C MET A 97 10.07 -2.46 -2.76
N PRO A 98 9.98 -3.26 -1.69
CA PRO A 98 8.73 -3.81 -1.21
C PRO A 98 7.82 -2.70 -0.67
N VAL A 99 6.60 -2.64 -1.18
CA VAL A 99 5.54 -1.73 -0.70
C VAL A 99 4.26 -2.52 -0.48
N PRO A 100 3.60 -2.40 0.67
CA PRO A 100 2.35 -3.09 0.92
C PRO A 100 1.22 -2.54 0.06
N LEU A 101 0.43 -3.45 -0.49
CA LEU A 101 -0.68 -3.20 -1.40
C LEU A 101 -1.95 -3.81 -0.84
N LYS A 102 -3.07 -3.11 -1.00
CA LYS A 102 -4.42 -3.65 -0.87
C LYS A 102 -5.00 -3.86 -2.27
N ILE A 103 -5.45 -5.09 -2.55
CA ILE A 103 -5.96 -5.53 -3.83
C ILE A 103 -7.44 -5.85 -3.66
N LYS A 104 -8.30 -5.33 -4.53
CA LYS A 104 -9.73 -5.57 -4.46
C LYS A 104 -10.34 -5.74 -5.84
N LEU A 105 -11.23 -6.72 -5.98
CA LEU A 105 -12.13 -6.89 -7.11
C LEU A 105 -13.57 -6.87 -6.59
N ALA A 106 -14.40 -5.98 -7.11
CA ALA A 106 -15.80 -5.86 -6.69
C ALA A 106 -16.70 -5.67 -7.92
N THR A 107 -17.92 -6.23 -7.87
CA THR A 107 -18.94 -6.02 -8.92
C THR A 107 -19.39 -4.55 -8.98
N ALA A 108 -20.08 -4.18 -10.05
CA ALA A 108 -20.69 -2.84 -10.17
C ALA A 108 -21.68 -2.53 -9.04
N THR A 109 -22.32 -3.55 -8.46
CA THR A 109 -23.23 -3.42 -7.30
C THR A 109 -22.50 -3.32 -5.97
N GLY A 110 -21.16 -3.32 -5.97
CA GLY A 110 -20.34 -3.21 -4.76
C GLY A 110 -20.07 -4.52 -4.03
N ARG A 111 -20.58 -5.67 -4.53
CA ARG A 111 -20.28 -6.99 -3.94
C ARG A 111 -18.79 -7.27 -4.06
N ASN A 112 -18.13 -7.53 -2.94
CA ASN A 112 -16.73 -7.90 -2.91
C ASN A 112 -16.54 -9.34 -3.44
N LEU A 113 -15.77 -9.51 -4.52
CA LEU A 113 -15.40 -10.80 -5.10
C LEU A 113 -14.05 -11.29 -4.58
N PHE A 114 -13.16 -10.38 -4.33
CA PHE A 114 -11.81 -10.65 -3.83
C PHE A 114 -11.25 -9.44 -3.10
N GLU A 115 -10.65 -9.66 -1.96
CA GLU A 115 -9.85 -8.66 -1.24
C GLU A 115 -8.66 -9.37 -0.60
N ASP A 116 -7.48 -8.81 -0.81
CA ASP A 116 -6.25 -9.37 -0.27
C ASP A 116 -5.21 -8.27 -0.03
N TYR A 117 -4.22 -8.58 0.80
CA TYR A 117 -3.04 -7.77 1.05
C TYR A 117 -1.81 -8.51 0.57
N ALA A 118 -0.95 -7.82 -0.15
CA ALA A 118 0.32 -8.34 -0.67
C ALA A 118 1.36 -7.22 -0.61
N ALA A 119 2.59 -7.51 -1.01
CA ALA A 119 3.60 -6.50 -1.22
C ALA A 119 4.26 -6.69 -2.59
N THR A 120 4.78 -5.61 -3.16
CA THR A 120 5.72 -5.72 -4.27
C THR A 120 7.00 -6.42 -3.80
N ASP A 121 7.71 -7.02 -4.72
CA ASP A 121 9.02 -7.63 -4.46
C ASP A 121 10.14 -6.57 -4.41
N GLU A 122 11.39 -7.02 -4.29
CA GLU A 122 12.58 -6.14 -4.30
C GLU A 122 12.79 -5.42 -5.64
N LYS A 123 12.14 -5.87 -6.73
CA LYS A 123 12.13 -5.19 -8.03
C LYS A 123 11.05 -4.14 -8.13
N GLY A 124 10.17 -4.03 -7.11
CA GLY A 124 9.04 -3.12 -7.08
C GLY A 124 7.84 -3.62 -7.88
N GLU A 125 7.71 -4.92 -8.07
CA GLU A 125 6.68 -5.55 -8.88
C GLU A 125 5.91 -6.59 -8.09
N LEU A 126 4.65 -6.79 -8.44
CA LEU A 126 3.81 -7.90 -7.96
C LEU A 126 3.11 -8.53 -9.15
N GLU A 127 3.32 -9.82 -9.36
CA GLU A 127 2.51 -10.65 -10.25
C GLU A 127 1.64 -11.59 -9.43
N LYS A 128 0.36 -11.62 -9.76
CA LYS A 128 -0.60 -12.49 -9.08
C LYS A 128 -1.74 -12.89 -10.02
N LYS A 129 -2.41 -13.99 -9.65
CA LYS A 129 -3.60 -14.49 -10.34
C LYS A 129 -4.72 -14.68 -9.34
N ILE A 130 -5.89 -14.13 -9.62
CA ILE A 130 -7.12 -14.30 -8.84
C ILE A 130 -7.98 -15.37 -9.52
N ASN A 131 -8.47 -16.34 -8.77
CA ASN A 131 -9.44 -17.30 -9.30
C ASN A 131 -10.84 -16.69 -9.21
N ILE A 132 -11.52 -16.64 -10.35
CA ILE A 132 -12.87 -16.08 -10.49
C ILE A 132 -13.89 -17.19 -10.37
N PRO A 133 -14.85 -17.10 -9.42
CA PRO A 133 -15.91 -18.11 -9.31
C PRO A 133 -16.74 -18.24 -10.60
N LEU A 134 -17.16 -19.47 -10.89
CA LEU A 134 -18.00 -19.75 -12.06
C LEU A 134 -19.43 -19.22 -11.89
N ASN A 135 -19.93 -19.21 -10.67
CA ASN A 135 -21.33 -18.86 -10.32
C ASN A 135 -21.55 -17.33 -10.12
N LEU A 136 -20.81 -16.52 -10.84
CA LEU A 136 -21.03 -15.07 -10.88
C LEU A 136 -21.95 -14.71 -12.04
N ASP A 137 -22.72 -13.64 -11.85
CA ASP A 137 -23.48 -13.04 -12.95
C ASP A 137 -22.54 -12.34 -13.93
N ALA A 138 -22.86 -12.35 -15.20
CA ALA A 138 -22.17 -11.54 -16.19
C ALA A 138 -22.39 -10.05 -15.90
N GLY A 139 -21.42 -9.23 -16.28
CA GLY A 139 -21.53 -7.78 -16.04
C GLY A 139 -20.18 -7.11 -15.94
N THR A 140 -20.08 -6.07 -15.13
CA THR A 140 -18.84 -5.33 -14.92
C THR A 140 -18.36 -5.46 -13.48
N ALA A 141 -17.03 -5.43 -13.30
CA ALA A 141 -16.39 -5.37 -12.01
C ALA A 141 -15.32 -4.28 -12.02
N THR A 142 -15.01 -3.75 -10.86
CA THR A 142 -13.91 -2.81 -10.65
C THR A 142 -12.76 -3.54 -9.96
N PHE A 143 -11.65 -3.64 -10.65
CA PHE A 143 -10.38 -4.08 -10.09
C PHE A 143 -9.63 -2.86 -9.59
N SER A 144 -9.24 -2.84 -8.31
CA SER A 144 -8.56 -1.71 -7.70
C SER A 144 -7.37 -2.15 -6.87
N ILE A 145 -6.31 -1.37 -6.95
CA ILE A 145 -5.10 -1.52 -6.15
C ILE A 145 -4.84 -0.21 -5.43
N LYS A 146 -4.62 -0.28 -4.12
CA LYS A 146 -4.16 0.84 -3.30
C LYS A 146 -2.81 0.47 -2.70
N GLU A 147 -1.79 1.28 -2.91
CA GLU A 147 -0.57 1.15 -2.13
C GLU A 147 -0.75 1.84 -0.76
N LEU A 148 -0.18 1.24 0.28
CA LEU A 148 -0.46 1.62 1.66
C LEU A 148 0.58 2.56 2.26
N ALA A 149 1.59 2.97 1.49
CA ALA A 149 2.62 3.90 1.93
C ALA A 149 2.19 5.36 1.72
N SER A 150 1.93 5.78 0.47
CA SER A 150 1.47 7.15 0.17
C SER A 150 -0.05 7.26 0.00
N GLY A 151 -0.73 6.12 -0.10
CA GLY A 151 -2.18 6.04 -0.27
C GLY A 151 -2.64 6.12 -1.74
N GLY A 152 -1.70 6.05 -2.68
CA GLY A 152 -2.00 6.05 -4.11
C GLY A 152 -2.90 4.89 -4.51
N LYS A 153 -3.86 5.14 -5.42
CA LYS A 153 -4.84 4.14 -5.85
C LYS A 153 -5.01 4.18 -7.37
N ILE A 154 -5.14 3.00 -7.97
CA ILE A 154 -5.54 2.83 -9.36
C ILE A 154 -6.75 1.90 -9.43
N SER A 155 -7.64 2.13 -10.39
CA SER A 155 -8.81 1.28 -10.63
C SER A 155 -9.01 1.05 -12.11
N VAL A 156 -9.42 -0.18 -12.46
CA VAL A 156 -9.65 -0.65 -13.81
C VAL A 156 -11.03 -1.30 -13.85
N ILE A 157 -11.86 -0.91 -14.81
CA ILE A 157 -13.12 -1.59 -15.08
C ILE A 157 -12.83 -2.79 -15.97
N VAL A 158 -13.36 -3.94 -15.60
CA VAL A 158 -13.22 -5.22 -16.31
C VAL A 158 -14.59 -5.83 -16.56
N SER A 159 -14.77 -6.49 -17.72
CA SER A 159 -15.98 -7.22 -18.07
C SER A 159 -15.92 -8.63 -17.48
N LEU A 160 -17.02 -9.12 -16.92
CA LEU A 160 -17.23 -10.50 -16.48
C LEU A 160 -18.08 -11.23 -17.52
N GLU A 161 -17.54 -12.25 -18.19
CA GLU A 161 -18.14 -13.06 -19.24
C GLU A 161 -18.43 -14.50 -18.83
#